data_9494a9ffd15c37260d02d2cc75347a95
#
_entry.id   9494a9ffd15c37260d02d2cc75347a95
#
_cell.length_a   1.000
_cell.length_b   1.000
_cell.length_c   1.000
_cell.angle_alpha   90.00
_cell.angle_beta   90.00
_cell.angle_gamma   90.00
#
_symmetry.space_group_name_H-M   'P 1'
#
loop_
_entity.id
_entity.type
_entity.pdbx_description
1 polymer ?
#
loop_
_entity_poly.entity_id
_entity_poly.type
_entity_poly.pdbx_seq_one_letter_code
_entity_poly.pdbx_strand_id
1 'polypeptide(L)'
;MKRRIVIGLMLMLTCFYGLAELPGWKSKTENAEYIHRAIKEITDVMVYDIYSPPVAARTYAYISVAAYETLINEKPGYLSLAGQLHGLQSSPPPEPGKECSYTLAAVHAILVVGKALVISEKKVDDYEAAMMEEFKKDGIPADVFDNSIDYGKKMADYILDWVKKDNYNQTRSLPAYSVKEDSASWKPTPPVYMKAVEPNWNKIRTFIIDSAQEFIPVKSASFSIDTASQFYKQVMEVYKQGNKNTPEEEAIANFWDCNPFKVNQRGHVMYAVKKISPGGHWINITRLVCQKANAGPVESAEAYALVAVTVNDCFIATWNEKYKSVVLRPETYINQYIDPQWRPVLQTPPFPEYVSAHSVISSGASIVLAKLFGSHFSFTDSTETEFGLPARHFNSFFDASKEAGISRYYGGIHYLPAVKYGLELGSEIGEFAVKRIKTRKE
;
A
#
# COMPACT_ATOMS: atom_id res chain seq x y z
N MET A 1 81.78 4.57 -34.21
CA MET A 1 80.66 5.06 -33.40
C MET A 1 79.54 4.02 -33.44
N LYS A 2 79.42 3.19 -32.41
CA LYS A 2 78.37 2.16 -32.33
C LYS A 2 77.31 2.66 -31.30
N ARG A 3 76.08 2.95 -31.79
CA ARG A 3 74.94 3.27 -30.94
C ARG A 3 74.33 1.98 -30.41
N ARG A 4 74.28 1.82 -29.06
CA ARG A 4 73.59 0.76 -28.40
C ARG A 4 72.12 1.22 -28.16
N ILE A 5 71.17 0.45 -28.67
CA ILE A 5 69.72 0.61 -28.40
C ILE A 5 69.45 -0.24 -27.19
N VAL A 6 68.97 0.41 -26.12
CA VAL A 6 68.46 -0.26 -24.92
C VAL A 6 66.95 -0.38 -25.07
N ILE A 7 66.45 -1.60 -25.24
CA ILE A 7 65.01 -1.90 -25.30
C ILE A 7 64.57 -2.14 -23.82
N GLY A 8 63.84 -1.19 -23.27
CA GLY A 8 63.20 -1.33 -21.96
C GLY A 8 61.94 -2.18 -22.08
N LEU A 9 61.94 -3.35 -21.49
CA LEU A 9 60.79 -4.23 -21.37
C LEU A 9 59.91 -3.71 -20.23
N MET A 10 58.78 -3.06 -20.56
CA MET A 10 57.80 -2.59 -19.61
C MET A 10 56.82 -3.74 -19.30
N LEU A 11 56.98 -4.42 -18.19
CA LEU A 11 56.02 -5.40 -17.67
C LEU A 11 54.77 -4.66 -17.20
N MET A 12 53.67 -4.72 -17.98
CA MET A 12 52.33 -4.37 -17.52
C MET A 12 51.85 -5.51 -16.60
N LEU A 13 51.88 -5.28 -15.29
CA LEU A 13 51.09 -6.06 -14.34
C LEU A 13 49.62 -5.64 -14.51
N THR A 14 48.86 -6.41 -15.26
CA THR A 14 47.40 -6.35 -15.25
C THR A 14 46.95 -7.05 -13.96
N CYS A 15 46.62 -6.29 -12.92
CA CYS A 15 45.84 -6.79 -11.80
C CYS A 15 44.46 -7.20 -12.30
N PHE A 16 44.28 -8.46 -12.59
CA PHE A 16 42.96 -9.06 -12.65
C PHE A 16 42.40 -9.07 -11.22
N TYR A 17 41.60 -8.07 -10.87
CA TYR A 17 40.63 -8.23 -9.80
C TYR A 17 39.65 -9.30 -10.30
N GLY A 18 39.88 -10.54 -9.93
CA GLY A 18 38.89 -11.58 -10.07
C GLY A 18 37.67 -11.17 -9.27
N LEU A 19 36.58 -10.84 -9.95
CA LEU A 19 35.26 -10.83 -9.33
C LEU A 19 35.07 -12.25 -8.79
N ALA A 20 35.19 -12.44 -7.47
CA ALA A 20 34.85 -13.72 -6.85
C ALA A 20 33.41 -14.02 -7.25
N GLU A 21 33.18 -15.11 -7.99
CA GLU A 21 31.84 -15.58 -8.27
C GLU A 21 31.13 -15.82 -6.93
N LEU A 22 29.96 -15.21 -6.76
CA LEU A 22 29.12 -15.46 -5.61
C LEU A 22 28.88 -16.96 -5.49
N PRO A 23 28.88 -17.53 -4.28
CA PRO A 23 28.48 -18.92 -4.08
C PRO A 23 27.17 -19.22 -4.82
N GLY A 24 27.08 -20.36 -5.50
CA GLY A 24 25.98 -20.67 -6.42
C GLY A 24 24.57 -20.55 -5.79
N TRP A 25 24.46 -20.74 -4.46
CA TRP A 25 23.21 -20.52 -3.74
C TRP A 25 22.87 -19.04 -3.59
N LYS A 26 23.86 -18.15 -3.36
CA LYS A 26 23.61 -16.70 -3.23
C LYS A 26 23.02 -16.11 -4.50
N SER A 27 23.53 -16.48 -5.66
CA SER A 27 22.97 -16.00 -6.94
C SER A 27 21.51 -16.39 -7.18
N LYS A 28 21.03 -17.44 -6.52
CA LYS A 28 19.65 -17.91 -6.60
C LYS A 28 18.77 -17.28 -5.51
N THR A 29 19.27 -17.20 -4.28
CA THR A 29 18.49 -16.84 -3.09
C THR A 29 18.50 -15.33 -2.79
N GLU A 30 19.55 -14.59 -3.19
CA GLU A 30 19.62 -13.13 -3.05
C GLU A 30 18.83 -12.44 -4.19
N ASN A 31 17.53 -12.72 -4.24
CA ASN A 31 16.63 -12.28 -5.32
C ASN A 31 15.38 -11.59 -4.74
N ALA A 32 15.08 -10.40 -5.24
CA ALA A 32 13.91 -9.63 -4.82
C ALA A 32 12.57 -10.37 -5.04
N GLU A 33 12.52 -11.34 -5.96
CA GLU A 33 11.31 -12.10 -6.23
C GLU A 33 10.80 -12.86 -4.99
N TYR A 34 11.67 -13.32 -4.11
CA TYR A 34 11.29 -13.91 -2.83
C TYR A 34 10.53 -12.93 -1.94
N ILE A 35 10.98 -11.67 -1.87
CA ILE A 35 10.30 -10.59 -1.13
C ILE A 35 8.94 -10.29 -1.77
N HIS A 36 8.91 -10.17 -3.10
CA HIS A 36 7.68 -9.91 -3.86
C HIS A 36 6.63 -10.98 -3.61
N ARG A 37 7.02 -12.24 -3.66
CA ARG A 37 6.14 -13.40 -3.45
C ARG A 37 5.65 -13.48 -2.01
N ALA A 38 6.49 -13.21 -1.02
CA ALA A 38 6.08 -13.21 0.39
C ALA A 38 5.03 -12.12 0.68
N ILE A 39 5.23 -10.89 0.16
CA ILE A 39 4.25 -9.80 0.30
C ILE A 39 2.95 -10.12 -0.47
N LYS A 40 3.07 -10.74 -1.66
CA LYS A 40 1.89 -11.15 -2.45
C LYS A 40 1.05 -12.19 -1.70
N GLU A 41 1.69 -13.17 -1.05
CA GLU A 41 0.96 -14.18 -0.25
C GLU A 41 0.13 -13.52 0.85
N ILE A 42 0.73 -12.58 1.62
CA ILE A 42 -0.03 -11.85 2.65
C ILE A 42 -1.18 -11.05 2.00
N THR A 43 -0.96 -10.49 0.81
CA THR A 43 -2.02 -9.82 0.04
C THR A 43 -3.16 -10.78 -0.28
N ASP A 44 -2.86 -11.97 -0.79
CA ASP A 44 -3.84 -12.98 -1.17
C ASP A 44 -4.65 -13.47 0.02
N VAL A 45 -4.00 -13.66 1.17
CA VAL A 45 -4.67 -14.01 2.41
C VAL A 45 -5.60 -12.88 2.87
N MET A 46 -5.18 -11.61 2.83
CA MET A 46 -6.04 -10.48 3.17
C MET A 46 -7.24 -10.32 2.21
N VAL A 47 -7.05 -10.59 0.92
CA VAL A 47 -8.15 -10.64 -0.07
C VAL A 47 -9.09 -11.80 0.24
N TYR A 48 -8.55 -12.96 0.61
CA TYR A 48 -9.34 -14.12 1.03
C TYR A 48 -10.19 -13.83 2.26
N ASP A 49 -9.62 -13.14 3.25
CA ASP A 49 -10.22 -12.78 4.53
C ASP A 49 -11.10 -11.50 4.46
N ILE A 50 -11.19 -10.84 3.30
CA ILE A 50 -11.98 -9.62 3.05
C ILE A 50 -11.60 -8.50 4.02
N TYR A 51 -10.32 -8.17 4.08
CA TYR A 51 -9.80 -7.13 4.96
C TYR A 51 -10.31 -5.75 4.59
N SER A 52 -10.68 -4.95 5.60
CA SER A 52 -10.99 -3.53 5.37
C SER A 52 -9.74 -2.79 4.87
N PRO A 53 -9.90 -1.78 3.97
CA PRO A 53 -8.76 -1.09 3.40
C PRO A 53 -7.78 -0.49 4.42
N PRO A 54 -8.22 0.15 5.54
CA PRO A 54 -7.30 0.63 6.56
C PRO A 54 -6.53 -0.49 7.27
N VAL A 55 -7.19 -1.60 7.59
CA VAL A 55 -6.53 -2.74 8.26
C VAL A 55 -5.51 -3.40 7.35
N ALA A 56 -5.83 -3.54 6.05
CA ALA A 56 -4.87 -4.04 5.07
C ALA A 56 -3.64 -3.13 4.96
N ALA A 57 -3.83 -1.80 4.90
CA ALA A 57 -2.72 -0.83 4.84
C ALA A 57 -1.81 -0.94 6.07
N ARG A 58 -2.40 -1.11 7.26
CA ARG A 58 -1.64 -1.35 8.50
C ARG A 58 -0.79 -2.61 8.40
N THR A 59 -1.34 -3.71 7.90
CA THR A 59 -0.61 -4.97 7.72
C THR A 59 0.55 -4.79 6.76
N TYR A 60 0.33 -4.15 5.60
CA TYR A 60 1.40 -3.86 4.64
C TYR A 60 2.52 -3.03 5.25
N ALA A 61 2.21 -2.01 6.05
CA ALA A 61 3.21 -1.18 6.68
C ALA A 61 4.14 -2.00 7.59
N TYR A 62 3.60 -2.87 8.43
CA TYR A 62 4.41 -3.67 9.34
C TYR A 62 5.26 -4.73 8.65
N ILE A 63 4.70 -5.49 7.69
CA ILE A 63 5.48 -6.51 6.97
C ILE A 63 6.57 -5.88 6.10
N SER A 64 6.33 -4.70 5.53
CA SER A 64 7.31 -4.00 4.70
C SER A 64 8.43 -3.39 5.53
N VAL A 65 8.14 -2.84 6.71
CA VAL A 65 9.15 -2.36 7.65
C VAL A 65 9.98 -3.53 8.19
N ALA A 66 9.37 -4.69 8.48
CA ALA A 66 10.09 -5.90 8.88
C ALA A 66 11.10 -6.33 7.81
N ALA A 67 10.66 -6.35 6.54
CA ALA A 67 11.54 -6.67 5.42
C ALA A 67 12.71 -5.69 5.30
N TYR A 68 12.42 -4.39 5.34
CA TYR A 68 13.43 -3.35 5.19
C TYR A 68 14.46 -3.38 6.33
N GLU A 69 14.02 -3.37 7.58
CA GLU A 69 14.92 -3.41 8.75
C GLU A 69 15.79 -4.67 8.80
N THR A 70 15.33 -5.78 8.24
CA THR A 70 16.11 -7.00 8.11
C THR A 70 17.19 -6.85 7.03
N LEU A 71 16.83 -6.33 5.85
CA LEU A 71 17.69 -6.29 4.67
C LEU A 71 18.76 -5.21 4.70
N ILE A 72 18.54 -4.09 5.40
CA ILE A 72 19.51 -2.98 5.42
C ILE A 72 20.88 -3.37 5.97
N ASN A 73 20.96 -4.46 6.75
CA ASN A 73 22.23 -4.98 7.28
C ASN A 73 23.10 -5.65 6.21
N GLU A 74 22.51 -6.00 5.05
CA GLU A 74 23.24 -6.57 3.91
C GLU A 74 24.08 -5.51 3.18
N LYS A 75 23.56 -4.27 3.08
CA LYS A 75 24.10 -3.25 2.19
C LYS A 75 24.51 -1.98 2.92
N PRO A 76 25.82 -1.71 3.07
CA PRO A 76 26.29 -0.46 3.65
C PRO A 76 25.73 0.76 2.91
N GLY A 77 25.38 1.81 3.66
CA GLY A 77 24.86 3.05 3.10
C GLY A 77 23.34 3.23 3.25
N TYR A 78 22.61 2.17 3.59
CA TYR A 78 21.21 2.30 3.99
C TYR A 78 21.09 2.70 5.47
N LEU A 79 20.01 3.41 5.78
CA LEU A 79 19.69 3.90 7.12
C LEU A 79 18.44 3.19 7.66
N SER A 80 18.47 2.79 8.91
CA SER A 80 17.32 2.25 9.62
C SER A 80 16.19 3.29 9.73
N LEU A 81 14.95 2.84 9.69
CA LEU A 81 13.76 3.62 9.99
C LEU A 81 13.57 3.82 11.51
N ALA A 82 14.37 3.15 12.34
CA ALA A 82 14.38 3.35 13.78
C ALA A 82 14.70 4.80 14.16
N GLY A 83 13.89 5.38 15.04
CA GLY A 83 13.96 6.80 15.40
C GLY A 83 13.37 7.75 14.35
N GLN A 84 13.02 7.28 13.16
CA GLN A 84 12.35 8.04 12.11
C GLN A 84 10.85 7.75 12.05
N LEU A 85 10.44 6.51 12.34
CA LEU A 85 9.04 6.13 12.51
C LEU A 85 8.64 6.17 13.99
N HIS A 86 7.41 6.61 14.25
CA HIS A 86 6.91 6.75 15.61
C HIS A 86 6.96 5.44 16.41
N GLY A 87 7.70 5.46 17.50
CA GLY A 87 7.83 4.34 18.43
C GLY A 87 8.69 3.18 17.95
N LEU A 88 9.28 3.26 16.75
CA LEU A 88 10.24 2.29 16.26
C LEU A 88 11.61 2.61 16.86
N GLN A 89 12.17 1.70 17.68
CA GLN A 89 13.47 1.82 18.30
C GLN A 89 14.56 1.22 17.41
N SER A 90 15.76 1.03 17.92
CA SER A 90 16.83 0.32 17.19
C SER A 90 16.48 -1.15 17.02
N SER A 91 16.56 -1.64 15.78
CA SER A 91 16.34 -3.06 15.46
C SER A 91 17.47 -3.94 15.98
N PRO A 92 17.21 -5.22 16.29
CA PRO A 92 18.24 -6.15 16.72
C PRO A 92 19.25 -6.38 15.57
N PRO A 93 20.58 -6.31 15.84
CA PRO A 93 21.56 -6.62 14.83
C PRO A 93 21.62 -8.14 14.56
N PRO A 94 22.14 -8.54 13.38
CA PRO A 94 22.49 -9.94 13.14
C PRO A 94 23.55 -10.42 14.13
N GLU A 95 23.63 -11.73 14.35
CA GLU A 95 24.58 -12.29 15.32
C GLU A 95 26.01 -12.20 14.74
N PRO A 96 26.94 -11.58 15.46
CA PRO A 96 28.31 -11.41 14.96
C PRO A 96 29.00 -12.75 14.63
N GLY A 97 29.64 -12.81 13.47
CA GLY A 97 30.37 -13.98 13.01
C GLY A 97 29.54 -15.13 12.46
N LYS A 98 28.21 -14.99 12.41
CA LYS A 98 27.33 -15.94 11.75
C LYS A 98 26.92 -15.42 10.37
N GLU A 99 27.21 -16.19 9.33
CA GLU A 99 26.70 -15.89 7.99
C GLU A 99 25.19 -16.17 7.93
N CYS A 100 24.42 -15.26 7.32
CA CYS A 100 23.01 -15.45 7.05
C CYS A 100 22.64 -14.90 5.66
N SER A 101 21.59 -15.43 5.05
CA SER A 101 20.93 -14.83 3.92
C SER A 101 19.92 -13.80 4.45
N TYR A 102 20.18 -12.53 4.17
CA TYR A 102 19.25 -11.45 4.58
C TYR A 102 17.92 -11.53 3.84
N THR A 103 17.94 -12.03 2.60
CA THR A 103 16.70 -12.26 1.84
C THR A 103 15.83 -13.33 2.50
N LEU A 104 16.41 -14.48 2.89
CA LEU A 104 15.67 -15.52 3.61
C LEU A 104 15.16 -15.00 4.97
N ALA A 105 16.01 -14.31 5.72
CA ALA A 105 15.63 -13.72 7.01
C ALA A 105 14.46 -12.72 6.85
N ALA A 106 14.48 -11.88 5.81
CA ALA A 106 13.41 -10.92 5.52
C ALA A 106 12.10 -11.61 5.11
N VAL A 107 12.17 -12.65 4.27
CA VAL A 107 11.00 -13.46 3.90
C VAL A 107 10.37 -14.08 5.14
N HIS A 108 11.19 -14.70 6.01
CA HIS A 108 10.70 -15.27 7.26
C HIS A 108 10.06 -14.19 8.16
N ALA A 109 10.70 -13.01 8.30
CA ALA A 109 10.13 -11.90 9.06
C ALA A 109 8.80 -11.39 8.49
N ILE A 110 8.67 -11.25 7.15
CA ILE A 110 7.41 -10.88 6.48
C ILE A 110 6.31 -11.88 6.83
N LEU A 111 6.59 -13.18 6.69
CA LEU A 111 5.58 -14.24 6.86
C LEU A 111 5.16 -14.39 8.32
N VAL A 112 6.09 -14.34 9.27
CA VAL A 112 5.78 -14.39 10.71
C VAL A 112 4.96 -13.17 11.16
N VAL A 113 5.38 -11.95 10.76
CA VAL A 113 4.62 -10.74 11.08
C VAL A 113 3.25 -10.76 10.38
N GLY A 114 3.22 -11.11 9.10
CA GLY A 114 1.98 -11.21 8.32
C GLY A 114 1.01 -12.22 8.91
N LYS A 115 1.48 -13.42 9.26
CA LYS A 115 0.67 -14.45 9.93
C LYS A 115 0.01 -13.94 11.20
N ALA A 116 0.74 -13.22 12.03
CA ALA A 116 0.21 -12.65 13.28
C ALA A 116 -0.85 -11.53 13.04
N LEU A 117 -0.98 -11.04 11.82
CA LEU A 117 -1.87 -9.93 11.45
C LEU A 117 -3.02 -10.35 10.53
N VAL A 118 -3.10 -11.62 10.11
CA VAL A 118 -4.19 -12.15 9.27
C VAL A 118 -5.07 -13.12 10.05
N ILE A 119 -6.25 -13.46 9.49
CA ILE A 119 -7.19 -14.40 10.12
C ILE A 119 -6.86 -15.84 9.69
N SER A 120 -6.58 -16.03 8.41
CA SER A 120 -6.32 -17.38 7.83
C SER A 120 -4.84 -17.78 7.98
N GLU A 121 -4.34 -17.83 9.21
CA GLU A 121 -2.93 -18.09 9.56
C GLU A 121 -2.37 -19.36 8.87
N LYS A 122 -3.16 -20.42 8.80
CA LYS A 122 -2.72 -21.69 8.17
C LYS A 122 -2.29 -21.54 6.71
N LYS A 123 -2.88 -20.61 5.95
CA LYS A 123 -2.47 -20.37 4.56
C LYS A 123 -1.03 -19.85 4.51
N VAL A 124 -0.69 -18.94 5.46
CA VAL A 124 0.67 -18.42 5.57
C VAL A 124 1.64 -19.53 5.98
N ASP A 125 1.27 -20.40 6.94
CA ASP A 125 2.12 -21.53 7.35
C ASP A 125 2.40 -22.49 6.20
N ASP A 126 1.37 -22.85 5.41
CA ASP A 126 1.53 -23.76 4.29
C ASP A 126 2.42 -23.15 3.20
N TYR A 127 2.27 -21.86 2.95
CA TYR A 127 3.10 -21.13 1.99
C TYR A 127 4.54 -20.98 2.48
N GLU A 128 4.74 -20.64 3.75
CA GLU A 128 6.07 -20.53 4.37
C GLU A 128 6.83 -21.84 4.27
N ALA A 129 6.20 -22.95 4.63
CA ALA A 129 6.81 -24.27 4.53
C ALA A 129 7.30 -24.58 3.10
N ALA A 130 6.48 -24.28 2.07
CA ALA A 130 6.85 -24.48 0.69
C ALA A 130 8.03 -23.58 0.26
N MET A 131 8.03 -22.33 0.69
CA MET A 131 9.10 -21.38 0.39
C MET A 131 10.43 -21.75 1.08
N MET A 132 10.39 -22.23 2.32
CA MET A 132 11.58 -22.71 3.03
C MET A 132 12.21 -23.94 2.31
N GLU A 133 11.42 -24.84 1.79
CA GLU A 133 11.92 -25.98 0.99
C GLU A 133 12.52 -25.51 -0.35
N GLU A 134 12.03 -24.44 -0.95
CA GLU A 134 12.61 -23.84 -2.15
C GLU A 134 14.02 -23.28 -1.87
N PHE A 135 14.22 -22.51 -0.78
CA PHE A 135 15.54 -22.05 -0.37
C PHE A 135 16.54 -23.22 -0.15
N LYS A 136 16.11 -24.30 0.48
CA LYS A 136 16.95 -25.50 0.68
C LYS A 136 17.32 -26.15 -0.66
N LYS A 137 16.38 -26.26 -1.61
CA LYS A 137 16.62 -26.78 -2.97
C LYS A 137 17.58 -25.90 -3.77
N ASP A 138 17.58 -24.61 -3.54
CA ASP A 138 18.53 -23.67 -4.16
C ASP A 138 19.95 -23.80 -3.60
N GLY A 139 20.13 -24.64 -2.58
CA GLY A 139 21.43 -25.08 -2.08
C GLY A 139 22.03 -24.19 -0.99
N ILE A 140 21.19 -23.42 -0.26
CA ILE A 140 21.66 -22.67 0.90
C ILE A 140 22.26 -23.63 1.94
N PRO A 141 23.47 -23.37 2.51
CA PRO A 141 24.04 -24.20 3.57
C PRO A 141 23.15 -24.25 4.81
N ALA A 142 23.10 -25.40 5.48
CA ALA A 142 22.17 -25.61 6.59
C ALA A 142 22.39 -24.63 7.74
N ASP A 143 23.63 -24.34 8.08
CA ASP A 143 23.98 -23.36 9.11
C ASP A 143 23.60 -21.93 8.73
N VAL A 144 23.78 -21.55 7.46
CA VAL A 144 23.31 -20.25 6.92
C VAL A 144 21.79 -20.18 6.94
N PHE A 145 21.10 -21.27 6.56
CA PHE A 145 19.65 -21.35 6.64
C PHE A 145 19.16 -21.14 8.08
N ASP A 146 19.68 -21.90 9.04
CA ASP A 146 19.27 -21.81 10.44
C ASP A 146 19.55 -20.41 11.03
N ASN A 147 20.73 -19.84 10.77
CA ASN A 147 21.07 -18.48 11.18
C ASN A 147 20.12 -17.43 10.60
N SER A 148 19.69 -17.62 9.35
CA SER A 148 18.75 -16.72 8.67
C SER A 148 17.36 -16.76 9.30
N ILE A 149 16.87 -17.97 9.61
CA ILE A 149 15.59 -18.16 10.30
C ILE A 149 15.63 -17.53 11.69
N ASP A 150 16.70 -17.77 12.45
CA ASP A 150 16.87 -17.18 13.79
C ASP A 150 16.89 -15.64 13.75
N TYR A 151 17.58 -15.07 12.76
CA TYR A 151 17.63 -13.61 12.62
C TYR A 151 16.27 -13.04 12.17
N GLY A 152 15.62 -13.66 11.18
CA GLY A 152 14.30 -13.27 10.72
C GLY A 152 13.25 -13.33 11.84
N LYS A 153 13.31 -14.39 12.68
CA LYS A 153 12.46 -14.51 13.85
C LYS A 153 12.68 -13.38 14.87
N LYS A 154 13.95 -13.07 15.19
CA LYS A 154 14.27 -11.96 16.10
C LYS A 154 13.72 -10.63 15.60
N MET A 155 13.81 -10.39 14.28
CA MET A 155 13.26 -9.20 13.66
C MET A 155 11.72 -9.20 13.69
N ALA A 156 11.08 -10.34 13.41
CA ALA A 156 9.63 -10.46 13.50
C ALA A 156 9.12 -10.19 14.92
N ASP A 157 9.72 -10.80 15.93
CA ASP A 157 9.36 -10.59 17.34
C ASP A 157 9.50 -9.10 17.72
N TYR A 158 10.58 -8.45 17.29
CA TYR A 158 10.82 -7.02 17.51
C TYR A 158 9.72 -6.15 16.86
N ILE A 159 9.36 -6.42 15.61
CA ILE A 159 8.27 -5.70 14.92
C ILE A 159 6.92 -5.98 15.56
N LEU A 160 6.63 -7.22 15.98
CA LEU A 160 5.38 -7.56 16.66
C LEU A 160 5.24 -6.86 18.01
N ASP A 161 6.33 -6.63 18.74
CA ASP A 161 6.32 -5.84 19.97
C ASP A 161 6.04 -4.35 19.70
N TRP A 162 6.45 -3.83 18.55
CA TRP A 162 6.07 -2.50 18.10
C TRP A 162 4.60 -2.42 17.63
N VAL A 163 4.11 -3.45 16.94
CA VAL A 163 2.69 -3.61 16.54
C VAL A 163 1.76 -3.51 17.75
N LYS A 164 2.05 -4.21 18.85
CA LYS A 164 1.23 -4.24 20.06
C LYS A 164 0.96 -2.85 20.67
N LYS A 165 1.78 -1.86 20.32
CA LYS A 165 1.76 -0.50 20.87
C LYS A 165 1.10 0.52 19.93
N ASP A 166 0.42 0.10 18.88
CA ASP A 166 -0.16 0.99 17.87
C ASP A 166 -1.61 1.42 18.15
N ASN A 167 -2.17 0.99 19.25
CA ASN A 167 -3.53 1.28 19.67
C ASN A 167 -4.64 0.52 18.90
N TYR A 168 -4.27 -0.42 18.01
CA TYR A 168 -5.28 -1.17 17.23
C TYR A 168 -6.26 -1.92 18.10
N ASN A 169 -5.77 -2.69 19.07
CA ASN A 169 -6.62 -3.49 19.95
C ASN A 169 -7.58 -2.60 20.77
N GLN A 170 -7.13 -1.44 21.22
CA GLN A 170 -7.94 -0.48 21.95
C GLN A 170 -9.07 0.09 21.09
N THR A 171 -8.83 0.30 19.79
CA THR A 171 -9.88 0.80 18.89
C THR A 171 -11.05 -0.18 18.74
N ARG A 172 -10.82 -1.49 18.94
CA ARG A 172 -11.86 -2.53 18.83
C ARG A 172 -12.93 -2.44 19.94
N SER A 173 -12.59 -1.86 21.08
CA SER A 173 -13.51 -1.67 22.20
C SER A 173 -14.17 -0.29 22.24
N LEU A 174 -13.80 0.63 21.32
CA LEU A 174 -14.41 1.96 21.25
C LEU A 174 -15.82 1.91 20.64
N PRO A 175 -16.68 2.89 20.96
CA PRO A 175 -18.03 2.95 20.42
C PRO A 175 -18.04 2.92 18.88
N ALA A 176 -18.97 2.15 18.31
CA ALA A 176 -19.25 2.17 16.89
C ALA A 176 -19.87 3.52 16.48
N TYR A 177 -19.82 3.84 15.19
CA TYR A 177 -20.50 5.01 14.65
C TYR A 177 -22.01 4.87 14.80
N SER A 178 -22.64 5.86 15.42
CA SER A 178 -24.09 5.96 15.52
C SER A 178 -24.64 6.76 14.33
N VAL A 179 -25.52 6.15 13.57
CA VAL A 179 -26.20 6.82 12.44
C VAL A 179 -27.04 7.98 12.96
N LYS A 180 -26.84 9.17 12.39
CA LYS A 180 -27.60 10.36 12.74
C LYS A 180 -28.89 10.42 11.90
N GLU A 181 -29.96 10.95 12.50
CA GLU A 181 -31.27 11.06 11.82
C GLU A 181 -31.35 12.26 10.87
N ASP A 182 -30.41 13.23 10.96
CA ASP A 182 -30.38 14.39 10.07
C ASP A 182 -30.16 13.99 8.61
N SER A 183 -30.53 14.89 7.68
CA SER A 183 -30.43 14.64 6.24
C SER A 183 -29.03 14.84 5.67
N ALA A 184 -28.11 15.46 6.41
CA ALA A 184 -26.79 15.86 5.93
C ALA A 184 -25.72 14.79 6.20
N SER A 185 -25.93 13.97 7.22
CA SER A 185 -24.94 13.01 7.67
C SER A 185 -25.01 11.69 6.92
N TRP A 186 -23.84 11.09 6.73
CA TRP A 186 -23.71 9.79 6.10
C TRP A 186 -24.55 8.71 6.78
N LYS A 187 -25.16 7.87 5.95
CA LYS A 187 -25.93 6.69 6.33
C LYS A 187 -25.48 5.48 5.52
N PRO A 188 -25.64 4.25 6.06
CA PRO A 188 -25.45 3.03 5.26
C PRO A 188 -26.26 3.03 3.97
N THR A 189 -25.67 2.49 2.90
CA THR A 189 -26.22 2.48 1.55
C THR A 189 -26.58 1.08 1.05
N PRO A 190 -27.47 0.95 0.05
CA PRO A 190 -27.74 -0.34 -0.58
C PRO A 190 -26.44 -0.98 -1.15
N PRO A 191 -26.44 -2.29 -1.45
CA PRO A 191 -27.55 -3.23 -1.22
C PRO A 191 -27.58 -3.81 0.20
N VAL A 192 -26.48 -3.71 0.97
CA VAL A 192 -26.31 -4.46 2.23
C VAL A 192 -26.51 -3.62 3.48
N TYR A 193 -26.51 -2.31 3.35
CA TYR A 193 -26.59 -1.38 4.48
C TYR A 193 -25.57 -1.68 5.58
N MET A 194 -24.33 -1.93 5.17
CA MET A 194 -23.22 -2.27 6.07
C MET A 194 -22.97 -1.17 7.10
N LYS A 195 -22.62 -1.60 8.30
CA LYS A 195 -22.18 -0.69 9.36
C LYS A 195 -20.93 0.08 8.94
N ALA A 196 -20.73 1.26 9.55
CA ALA A 196 -19.55 2.09 9.34
C ALA A 196 -18.26 1.33 9.61
N VAL A 197 -17.36 1.36 8.62
CA VAL A 197 -16.06 0.66 8.67
C VAL A 197 -15.03 1.53 9.37
N GLU A 198 -14.39 0.98 10.39
CA GLU A 198 -13.24 1.55 11.11
C GLU A 198 -13.44 3.00 11.64
N PRO A 199 -14.55 3.33 12.34
CA PRO A 199 -14.86 4.72 12.72
C PRO A 199 -13.85 5.34 13.68
N ASN A 200 -13.01 4.53 14.32
CA ASN A 200 -12.00 4.95 15.28
C ASN A 200 -10.56 4.87 14.72
N TRP A 201 -10.39 4.74 13.39
CA TRP A 201 -9.09 4.56 12.76
C TRP A 201 -8.12 5.71 13.00
N ASN A 202 -8.62 6.91 13.22
CA ASN A 202 -7.83 8.09 13.60
C ASN A 202 -7.17 8.00 14.99
N LYS A 203 -7.42 6.94 15.76
CA LYS A 203 -6.78 6.65 17.05
C LYS A 203 -5.59 5.71 16.94
N ILE A 204 -5.36 5.13 15.76
CA ILE A 204 -4.17 4.30 15.49
C ILE A 204 -2.93 5.20 15.51
N ARG A 205 -1.81 4.65 16.01
CA ARG A 205 -0.52 5.34 15.95
C ARG A 205 -0.13 5.59 14.49
N THR A 206 0.17 6.83 14.15
CA THR A 206 0.77 7.22 12.88
C THR A 206 2.20 6.70 12.76
N PHE A 207 2.70 6.55 11.54
CA PHE A 207 4.09 6.16 11.31
C PHE A 207 4.99 7.38 11.12
N ILE A 208 4.55 8.36 10.35
CA ILE A 208 5.35 9.51 9.90
C ILE A 208 4.73 10.84 10.33
N ILE A 209 3.43 11.03 10.07
CA ILE A 209 2.72 12.27 10.43
C ILE A 209 2.56 12.36 11.94
N ASP A 210 2.66 13.56 12.51
CA ASP A 210 2.67 13.75 13.96
C ASP A 210 1.29 13.44 14.60
N SER A 211 0.21 13.59 13.83
CA SER A 211 -1.13 13.18 14.25
C SER A 211 -2.08 12.99 13.06
N ALA A 212 -3.20 12.31 13.28
CA ALA A 212 -4.27 12.18 12.29
C ALA A 212 -4.86 13.54 11.82
N GLN A 213 -4.54 14.63 12.50
CA GLN A 213 -5.07 15.99 12.28
C GLN A 213 -4.02 16.96 11.75
N GLU A 214 -2.80 16.51 11.47
CA GLU A 214 -1.73 17.36 11.00
C GLU A 214 -2.03 17.96 9.63
N PHE A 215 -2.59 17.17 8.74
CA PHE A 215 -3.00 17.59 7.41
C PHE A 215 -4.51 17.65 7.32
N ILE A 216 -5.05 18.85 7.06
CA ILE A 216 -6.49 19.12 7.03
C ILE A 216 -6.89 19.57 5.63
N PRO A 217 -7.74 18.82 4.91
CA PRO A 217 -8.19 19.24 3.58
C PRO A 217 -9.12 20.45 3.67
N VAL A 218 -9.30 21.11 2.54
CA VAL A 218 -10.32 22.18 2.39
C VAL A 218 -11.68 21.65 2.82
N LYS A 219 -12.43 22.42 3.59
CA LYS A 219 -13.74 21.99 4.10
C LYS A 219 -14.71 21.70 2.96
N SER A 220 -15.47 20.59 3.05
CA SER A 220 -16.54 20.25 2.12
C SER A 220 -17.64 21.32 2.09
N ALA A 221 -18.34 21.44 0.96
CA ALA A 221 -19.55 22.26 0.89
C ALA A 221 -20.60 21.76 1.90
N SER A 222 -21.29 22.69 2.54
CA SER A 222 -22.38 22.36 3.48
C SER A 222 -23.56 21.76 2.73
N PHE A 223 -24.18 20.72 3.30
CA PHE A 223 -25.39 20.11 2.77
C PHE A 223 -26.49 21.16 2.49
N SER A 224 -27.12 21.04 1.33
CA SER A 224 -28.24 21.91 0.95
C SER A 224 -29.08 21.23 -0.15
N ILE A 225 -30.38 21.43 -0.11
CA ILE A 225 -31.33 21.03 -1.17
C ILE A 225 -31.66 22.21 -2.10
N ASP A 226 -31.17 23.39 -1.81
CA ASP A 226 -31.31 24.56 -2.67
C ASP A 226 -30.54 24.37 -3.98
N THR A 227 -31.22 24.45 -5.10
CA THR A 227 -30.69 24.25 -6.47
C THR A 227 -29.60 25.27 -6.85
N ALA A 228 -29.55 26.41 -6.19
CA ALA A 228 -28.51 27.43 -6.38
C ALA A 228 -27.23 27.12 -5.59
N SER A 229 -27.30 26.24 -4.57
CA SER A 229 -26.20 25.95 -3.67
C SER A 229 -25.04 25.20 -4.37
N GLN A 230 -23.84 25.37 -3.83
CA GLN A 230 -22.67 24.62 -4.29
C GLN A 230 -22.83 23.11 -4.08
N PHE A 231 -23.45 22.70 -2.97
CA PHE A 231 -23.66 21.28 -2.70
C PHE A 231 -24.57 20.62 -3.73
N TYR A 232 -25.71 21.26 -4.05
CA TYR A 232 -26.62 20.75 -5.09
C TYR A 232 -25.93 20.65 -6.46
N LYS A 233 -25.16 21.66 -6.85
CA LYS A 233 -24.45 21.68 -8.14
C LYS A 233 -23.48 20.49 -8.26
N GLN A 234 -22.67 20.21 -7.24
CA GLN A 234 -21.75 19.06 -7.26
C GLN A 234 -22.46 17.71 -7.29
N VAL A 235 -23.66 17.58 -6.65
CA VAL A 235 -24.50 16.40 -6.75
C VAL A 235 -25.01 16.21 -8.18
N MET A 236 -25.47 17.30 -8.80
CA MET A 236 -25.97 17.25 -10.18
C MET A 236 -24.87 16.93 -11.21
N GLU A 237 -23.61 17.30 -10.92
CA GLU A 237 -22.47 16.87 -11.73
C GLU A 237 -22.33 15.34 -11.70
N VAL A 238 -22.35 14.72 -10.51
CA VAL A 238 -22.29 13.25 -10.36
C VAL A 238 -23.48 12.57 -11.03
N TYR A 239 -24.71 13.08 -10.83
CA TYR A 239 -25.92 12.53 -11.44
C TYR A 239 -25.86 12.54 -12.96
N LYS A 240 -25.42 13.66 -13.55
CA LYS A 240 -25.28 13.80 -15.01
C LYS A 240 -24.17 12.91 -15.56
N GLN A 241 -23.04 12.82 -14.86
CA GLN A 241 -21.93 11.98 -15.28
C GLN A 241 -22.31 10.51 -15.26
N GLY A 242 -22.88 10.01 -14.17
CA GLY A 242 -23.28 8.60 -14.05
C GLY A 242 -24.29 8.13 -15.10
N ASN A 243 -25.09 9.07 -15.64
CA ASN A 243 -26.05 8.79 -16.73
C ASN A 243 -25.45 8.92 -18.15
N LYS A 244 -24.16 9.33 -18.26
CA LYS A 244 -23.52 9.64 -19.56
C LYS A 244 -22.09 9.13 -19.66
N ASN A 245 -21.65 8.27 -18.75
CA ASN A 245 -20.32 7.68 -18.83
C ASN A 245 -20.06 7.06 -20.21
N THR A 246 -18.91 7.33 -20.75
CA THR A 246 -18.38 6.60 -21.90
C THR A 246 -17.91 5.20 -21.48
N PRO A 247 -17.77 4.24 -22.42
CA PRO A 247 -17.20 2.93 -22.11
C PRO A 247 -15.81 2.99 -21.46
N GLU A 248 -14.98 3.98 -21.83
CA GLU A 248 -13.66 4.18 -21.23
C GLU A 248 -13.77 4.68 -19.77
N GLU A 249 -14.65 5.60 -19.46
CA GLU A 249 -14.88 6.08 -18.09
C GLU A 249 -15.40 4.96 -17.18
N GLU A 250 -16.26 4.09 -17.71
CA GLU A 250 -16.70 2.89 -16.98
C GLU A 250 -15.55 1.88 -16.80
N ALA A 251 -14.70 1.69 -17.80
CA ALA A 251 -13.53 0.84 -17.71
C ALA A 251 -12.55 1.37 -16.65
N ILE A 252 -12.31 2.68 -16.63
CA ILE A 252 -11.50 3.35 -15.57
C ILE A 252 -12.13 3.13 -14.19
N ALA A 253 -13.43 3.36 -14.04
CA ALA A 253 -14.13 3.17 -12.79
C ALA A 253 -13.97 1.72 -12.26
N ASN A 254 -14.17 0.73 -13.14
CA ASN A 254 -14.06 -0.68 -12.78
C ASN A 254 -12.63 -1.13 -12.48
N PHE A 255 -11.64 -0.63 -13.22
CA PHE A 255 -10.22 -0.95 -12.99
C PHE A 255 -9.76 -0.54 -11.58
N TRP A 256 -10.18 0.65 -11.11
CA TRP A 256 -9.86 1.14 -9.78
C TRP A 256 -10.92 0.77 -8.72
N ASP A 257 -11.84 -0.18 -9.01
CA ASP A 257 -12.84 -0.63 -8.03
C ASP A 257 -12.23 -1.62 -7.02
N CYS A 258 -11.34 -1.12 -6.20
CA CYS A 258 -10.69 -1.88 -5.13
C CYS A 258 -11.58 -1.91 -3.87
N ASN A 259 -12.84 -2.32 -4.01
CA ASN A 259 -13.79 -2.40 -2.89
C ASN A 259 -13.91 -3.85 -2.39
N PRO A 260 -13.25 -4.22 -1.27
CA PRO A 260 -13.34 -5.58 -0.72
C PRO A 260 -14.76 -5.93 -0.21
N PHE A 261 -15.60 -4.94 -0.01
CA PHE A 261 -16.99 -5.11 0.45
C PHE A 261 -18.00 -5.23 -0.69
N LYS A 262 -17.52 -5.31 -1.95
CA LYS A 262 -18.41 -5.51 -3.09
C LYS A 262 -19.15 -6.84 -2.95
N VAL A 263 -20.47 -6.80 -3.13
CA VAL A 263 -21.32 -7.99 -3.13
C VAL A 263 -22.07 -8.12 -4.44
N ASN A 264 -22.26 -9.35 -4.88
CA ASN A 264 -23.20 -9.68 -5.94
C ASN A 264 -24.43 -10.33 -5.33
N GLN A 265 -25.60 -9.90 -5.75
CA GLN A 265 -26.88 -10.50 -5.37
C GLN A 265 -27.51 -11.20 -6.58
N ARG A 266 -27.82 -12.49 -6.41
CA ARG A 266 -28.60 -13.25 -7.38
C ARG A 266 -29.78 -13.90 -6.66
N GLY A 267 -30.98 -13.37 -6.89
CA GLY A 267 -32.17 -13.77 -6.16
C GLY A 267 -32.02 -13.54 -4.66
N HIS A 268 -32.07 -14.62 -3.87
CA HIS A 268 -31.93 -14.56 -2.40
C HIS A 268 -30.48 -14.77 -1.90
N VAL A 269 -29.54 -15.00 -2.80
CA VAL A 269 -28.14 -15.27 -2.43
C VAL A 269 -27.31 -14.01 -2.65
N MET A 270 -26.59 -13.59 -1.60
CA MET A 270 -25.54 -12.57 -1.65
C MET A 270 -24.19 -13.22 -1.39
N TYR A 271 -23.20 -12.87 -2.20
CA TYR A 271 -21.83 -13.33 -2.01
C TYR A 271 -20.83 -12.20 -2.26
N ALA A 272 -19.76 -12.18 -1.46
CA ALA A 272 -18.71 -11.19 -1.59
C ALA A 272 -17.91 -11.42 -2.88
N VAL A 273 -17.59 -10.34 -3.57
CA VAL A 273 -16.63 -10.34 -4.68
C VAL A 273 -15.27 -9.99 -4.08
N LYS A 274 -14.39 -11.00 -4.02
CA LYS A 274 -13.04 -10.79 -3.47
C LYS A 274 -12.25 -9.85 -4.37
N LYS A 275 -11.76 -8.76 -3.80
CA LYS A 275 -10.97 -7.73 -4.49
C LYS A 275 -9.84 -7.24 -3.61
N ILE A 276 -8.78 -6.83 -4.25
CA ILE A 276 -7.66 -6.16 -3.58
C ILE A 276 -8.12 -4.82 -2.98
N SER A 277 -7.52 -4.41 -1.86
CA SER A 277 -7.76 -3.08 -1.31
C SER A 277 -7.00 -2.00 -2.08
N PRO A 278 -7.38 -0.70 -1.99
CA PRO A 278 -6.64 0.37 -2.67
C PRO A 278 -5.15 0.45 -2.27
N GLY A 279 -4.85 0.22 -0.99
CA GLY A 279 -3.46 0.13 -0.53
C GLY A 279 -2.73 -1.07 -1.15
N GLY A 280 -3.39 -2.23 -1.21
CA GLY A 280 -2.84 -3.43 -1.85
C GLY A 280 -2.57 -3.23 -3.34
N HIS A 281 -3.42 -2.49 -4.05
CA HIS A 281 -3.20 -2.13 -5.45
C HIS A 281 -1.87 -1.37 -5.62
N TRP A 282 -1.60 -0.36 -4.79
CA TRP A 282 -0.34 0.39 -4.83
C TRP A 282 0.87 -0.43 -4.36
N ILE A 283 0.69 -1.37 -3.44
CA ILE A 283 1.73 -2.36 -3.09
C ILE A 283 2.06 -3.25 -4.29
N ASN A 284 1.05 -3.69 -5.06
CA ASN A 284 1.32 -4.47 -6.28
C ASN A 284 1.94 -3.63 -7.40
N ILE A 285 1.53 -2.36 -7.58
CA ILE A 285 2.24 -1.42 -8.48
C ILE A 285 3.71 -1.31 -8.06
N THR A 286 4.01 -1.21 -6.75
CA THR A 286 5.39 -1.18 -6.25
C THR A 286 6.16 -2.42 -6.68
N ARG A 287 5.59 -3.62 -6.62
CA ARG A 287 6.17 -4.87 -7.14
C ARG A 287 6.52 -4.74 -8.63
N LEU A 288 5.53 -4.35 -9.45
CA LEU A 288 5.68 -4.24 -10.91
C LEU A 288 6.78 -3.24 -11.28
N VAL A 289 6.87 -2.14 -10.55
CA VAL A 289 7.88 -1.09 -10.74
C VAL A 289 9.27 -1.60 -10.35
N CYS A 290 9.42 -2.25 -9.19
CA CYS A 290 10.67 -2.86 -8.75
C CYS A 290 11.17 -3.90 -9.76
N GLN A 291 10.30 -4.77 -10.25
CA GLN A 291 10.62 -5.76 -11.28
C GLN A 291 11.06 -5.09 -12.58
N LYS A 292 10.35 -4.07 -13.06
CA LYS A 292 10.74 -3.31 -14.28
C LYS A 292 12.07 -2.57 -14.11
N ALA A 293 12.35 -2.05 -12.93
CA ALA A 293 13.59 -1.36 -12.60
C ALA A 293 14.76 -2.31 -12.29
N ASN A 294 14.54 -3.63 -12.26
CA ASN A 294 15.49 -4.63 -11.79
C ASN A 294 16.05 -4.29 -10.39
N ALA A 295 15.20 -3.80 -9.49
CA ALA A 295 15.56 -3.47 -8.12
C ALA A 295 15.93 -4.74 -7.34
N GLY A 296 17.04 -4.68 -6.58
CA GLY A 296 17.46 -5.77 -5.71
C GLY A 296 16.57 -5.91 -4.47
N PRO A 297 16.87 -6.89 -3.59
CA PRO A 297 16.07 -7.13 -2.39
C PRO A 297 15.94 -5.90 -1.49
N VAL A 298 17.06 -5.20 -1.21
CA VAL A 298 17.07 -4.02 -0.32
C VAL A 298 16.30 -2.85 -0.93
N GLU A 299 16.51 -2.56 -2.23
CA GLU A 299 15.81 -1.49 -2.95
C GLU A 299 14.31 -1.77 -3.04
N SER A 300 13.93 -3.02 -3.23
CA SER A 300 12.52 -3.43 -3.25
C SER A 300 11.86 -3.27 -1.88
N ALA A 301 12.56 -3.68 -0.81
CA ALA A 301 12.06 -3.50 0.55
C ALA A 301 11.99 -2.02 0.95
N GLU A 302 12.94 -1.18 0.51
CA GLU A 302 12.88 0.28 0.66
C GLU A 302 11.59 0.84 0.04
N ALA A 303 11.32 0.46 -1.20
CA ALA A 303 10.12 0.93 -1.91
C ALA A 303 8.83 0.48 -1.21
N TYR A 304 8.74 -0.78 -0.83
CA TYR A 304 7.58 -1.27 -0.08
C TYR A 304 7.41 -0.58 1.26
N ALA A 305 8.47 -0.41 2.04
CA ALA A 305 8.38 0.21 3.36
C ALA A 305 7.89 1.66 3.24
N LEU A 306 8.50 2.46 2.37
CA LEU A 306 8.13 3.86 2.21
C LEU A 306 6.72 4.04 1.67
N VAL A 307 6.31 3.25 0.66
CA VAL A 307 4.94 3.28 0.13
C VAL A 307 3.94 2.85 1.21
N ALA A 308 4.19 1.74 1.89
CA ALA A 308 3.24 1.18 2.84
C ALA A 308 3.02 2.08 4.07
N VAL A 309 4.08 2.66 4.66
CA VAL A 309 3.93 3.57 5.81
C VAL A 309 3.23 4.87 5.41
N THR A 310 3.52 5.40 4.21
CA THR A 310 2.85 6.60 3.68
C THR A 310 1.37 6.34 3.41
N VAL A 311 1.04 5.23 2.77
CA VAL A 311 -0.35 4.80 2.50
C VAL A 311 -1.12 4.61 3.80
N ASN A 312 -0.51 4.01 4.84
CA ASN A 312 -1.17 3.86 6.12
C ASN A 312 -1.50 5.21 6.78
N ASP A 313 -0.57 6.16 6.76
CA ASP A 313 -0.80 7.48 7.32
C ASP A 313 -1.82 8.29 6.50
N CYS A 314 -1.84 8.12 5.17
CA CYS A 314 -2.91 8.61 4.31
C CYS A 314 -4.29 8.08 4.74
N PHE A 315 -4.39 6.78 5.11
CA PHE A 315 -5.63 6.22 5.64
C PHE A 315 -6.01 6.83 6.99
N ILE A 316 -5.06 7.03 7.90
CA ILE A 316 -5.33 7.62 9.22
C ILE A 316 -5.86 9.06 9.08
N ALA A 317 -5.20 9.90 8.27
CA ALA A 317 -5.64 11.26 8.02
C ALA A 317 -7.01 11.31 7.31
N THR A 318 -7.21 10.46 6.29
CA THR A 318 -8.49 10.34 5.56
C THR A 318 -9.63 9.92 6.47
N TRP A 319 -9.43 8.90 7.32
CA TRP A 319 -10.45 8.42 8.24
C TRP A 319 -10.78 9.43 9.33
N ASN A 320 -9.80 10.22 9.78
CA ASN A 320 -10.05 11.36 10.66
C ASN A 320 -11.03 12.34 10.01
N GLU A 321 -10.81 12.75 8.76
CA GLU A 321 -11.70 13.70 8.07
C GLU A 321 -13.07 13.08 7.77
N LYS A 322 -13.13 11.81 7.34
CA LYS A 322 -14.39 11.13 7.03
C LYS A 322 -15.35 11.13 8.22
N TYR A 323 -14.89 10.71 9.38
CA TYR A 323 -15.75 10.62 10.57
C TYR A 323 -15.89 11.93 11.35
N LYS A 324 -15.10 12.94 11.03
CA LYS A 324 -15.30 14.32 11.49
C LYS A 324 -16.36 15.05 10.66
N SER A 325 -16.29 14.97 9.34
CA SER A 325 -17.18 15.69 8.42
C SER A 325 -18.49 14.93 8.14
N VAL A 326 -18.49 13.61 8.22
CA VAL A 326 -19.59 12.67 7.99
C VAL A 326 -20.45 12.97 6.75
N VAL A 327 -19.84 13.45 5.67
CA VAL A 327 -20.53 13.89 4.46
C VAL A 327 -21.30 12.76 3.80
N LEU A 328 -22.50 13.07 3.36
CA LEU A 328 -23.45 12.17 2.68
C LEU A 328 -22.92 11.73 1.31
N ARG A 329 -23.15 10.46 0.95
CA ARG A 329 -22.80 9.92 -0.37
C ARG A 329 -23.74 10.40 -1.47
N PRO A 330 -23.25 10.54 -2.75
CA PRO A 330 -24.10 10.92 -3.88
C PRO A 330 -25.35 10.06 -4.01
N GLU A 331 -25.22 8.72 -3.90
CA GLU A 331 -26.34 7.79 -4.00
C GLU A 331 -27.48 8.12 -3.04
N THR A 332 -27.16 8.40 -1.77
CA THR A 332 -28.18 8.73 -0.77
C THR A 332 -28.92 10.03 -1.12
N TYR A 333 -28.17 11.07 -1.50
CA TYR A 333 -28.77 12.35 -1.87
C TYR A 333 -29.62 12.24 -3.14
N ILE A 334 -29.07 11.62 -4.19
CA ILE A 334 -29.75 11.49 -5.49
C ILE A 334 -31.04 10.69 -5.33
N ASN A 335 -31.00 9.55 -4.63
CA ASN A 335 -32.20 8.74 -4.43
C ASN A 335 -33.26 9.44 -3.59
N GLN A 336 -32.87 10.30 -2.66
CA GLN A 336 -33.83 11.00 -1.79
C GLN A 336 -34.46 12.24 -2.44
N TYR A 337 -33.70 12.98 -3.26
CA TYR A 337 -34.11 14.31 -3.69
C TYR A 337 -34.21 14.51 -5.21
N ILE A 338 -33.70 13.58 -6.04
CA ILE A 338 -33.61 13.75 -7.48
C ILE A 338 -34.27 12.58 -8.24
N ASP A 339 -33.73 11.36 -8.04
CA ASP A 339 -34.16 10.17 -8.79
C ASP A 339 -34.01 8.91 -7.88
N PRO A 340 -35.13 8.36 -7.37
CA PRO A 340 -35.10 7.17 -6.50
C PRO A 340 -34.57 5.91 -7.19
N GLN A 341 -34.57 5.88 -8.53
CA GLN A 341 -34.11 4.72 -9.31
C GLN A 341 -32.64 4.81 -9.71
N TRP A 342 -31.98 5.95 -9.52
CA TRP A 342 -30.58 6.11 -9.88
C TRP A 342 -29.69 5.18 -9.06
N ARG A 343 -28.69 4.62 -9.74
CA ARG A 343 -27.67 3.78 -9.10
C ARG A 343 -26.29 4.20 -9.58
N PRO A 344 -25.29 4.25 -8.70
CA PRO A 344 -23.92 4.47 -9.11
C PRO A 344 -23.39 3.26 -9.91
N VAL A 345 -22.40 3.48 -10.76
CA VAL A 345 -21.69 2.42 -11.50
C VAL A 345 -20.97 1.48 -10.52
N LEU A 346 -20.40 2.03 -9.46
CA LEU A 346 -19.72 1.27 -8.42
C LEU A 346 -20.57 1.20 -7.15
N GLN A 347 -20.50 0.07 -6.46
CA GLN A 347 -21.14 -0.06 -5.15
C GLN A 347 -20.54 0.97 -4.17
N THR A 348 -21.42 1.75 -3.54
CA THR A 348 -21.04 2.75 -2.54
C THR A 348 -20.38 2.08 -1.32
N PRO A 349 -19.15 2.49 -0.94
CA PRO A 349 -18.45 1.91 0.20
C PRO A 349 -19.07 2.32 1.55
N PRO A 350 -18.97 1.47 2.60
CA PRO A 350 -19.64 1.68 3.89
C PRO A 350 -18.91 2.65 4.83
N PHE A 351 -18.66 3.87 4.38
CA PHE A 351 -18.06 4.96 5.17
C PHE A 351 -18.37 6.33 4.54
N PRO A 352 -18.24 7.45 5.30
CA PRO A 352 -18.53 8.79 4.82
C PRO A 352 -17.79 9.17 3.54
N GLU A 353 -18.37 10.12 2.80
CA GLU A 353 -17.90 10.47 1.46
C GLU A 353 -16.55 11.19 1.48
N TYR A 354 -16.41 12.25 2.27
CA TYR A 354 -15.33 13.24 2.18
C TYR A 354 -14.12 12.86 3.06
N VAL A 355 -12.90 12.91 2.57
CA VAL A 355 -12.40 13.06 1.20
C VAL A 355 -12.31 11.69 0.51
N SER A 356 -12.05 11.65 -0.81
CA SER A 356 -11.85 10.40 -1.53
C SER A 356 -10.58 9.68 -1.07
N ALA A 357 -10.74 8.53 -0.42
CA ALA A 357 -9.62 7.74 0.07
C ALA A 357 -8.71 7.24 -1.06
N HIS A 358 -9.28 6.83 -2.20
CA HIS A 358 -8.49 6.45 -3.38
C HIS A 358 -7.59 7.60 -3.85
N SER A 359 -8.12 8.83 -3.85
CA SER A 359 -7.34 10.01 -4.25
C SER A 359 -6.18 10.27 -3.30
N VAL A 360 -6.42 10.24 -1.98
CA VAL A 360 -5.38 10.50 -0.96
C VAL A 360 -4.27 9.46 -1.06
N ILE A 361 -4.65 8.18 -1.05
CA ILE A 361 -3.70 7.06 -1.04
C ILE A 361 -2.89 7.01 -2.32
N SER A 362 -3.56 7.17 -3.47
CA SER A 362 -2.88 7.12 -4.77
C SER A 362 -1.91 8.30 -4.94
N SER A 363 -2.29 9.48 -4.47
CA SER A 363 -1.41 10.65 -4.52
C SER A 363 -0.19 10.46 -3.62
N GLY A 364 -0.38 10.02 -2.37
CA GLY A 364 0.73 9.76 -1.45
C GLY A 364 1.71 8.70 -1.97
N ALA A 365 1.19 7.57 -2.46
CA ALA A 365 2.01 6.51 -3.04
C ALA A 365 2.77 6.97 -4.29
N SER A 366 2.13 7.76 -5.17
CA SER A 366 2.75 8.26 -6.41
C SER A 366 3.93 9.19 -6.14
N ILE A 367 3.87 10.03 -5.11
CA ILE A 367 4.97 10.91 -4.67
C ILE A 367 6.18 10.06 -4.22
N VAL A 368 5.93 9.04 -3.39
CA VAL A 368 7.00 8.16 -2.90
C VAL A 368 7.67 7.40 -4.05
N LEU A 369 6.88 6.78 -4.93
CA LEU A 369 7.42 6.05 -6.09
C LEU A 369 8.15 6.98 -7.06
N ALA A 370 7.64 8.19 -7.30
CA ALA A 370 8.31 9.20 -8.13
C ALA A 370 9.66 9.64 -7.54
N LYS A 371 9.76 9.72 -6.20
CA LYS A 371 11.03 10.02 -5.52
C LYS A 371 12.05 8.91 -5.70
N LEU A 372 11.63 7.65 -5.66
CA LEU A 372 12.53 6.48 -5.73
C LEU A 372 12.93 6.13 -7.17
N PHE A 373 12.01 6.21 -8.11
CA PHE A 373 12.19 5.70 -9.49
C PHE A 373 12.17 6.80 -10.56
N GLY A 374 11.88 8.03 -10.17
CA GLY A 374 11.80 9.17 -11.10
C GLY A 374 10.37 9.52 -11.51
N SER A 375 10.14 10.82 -11.73
CA SER A 375 8.80 11.39 -12.02
C SER A 375 8.20 10.96 -13.36
N HIS A 376 9.02 10.49 -14.30
CA HIS A 376 8.62 10.05 -15.64
C HIS A 376 8.75 8.54 -15.86
N PHE A 377 8.70 7.76 -14.77
CA PHE A 377 8.78 6.30 -14.86
C PHE A 377 7.45 5.75 -15.42
N SER A 378 7.50 5.24 -16.66
CA SER A 378 6.33 4.58 -17.27
C SER A 378 6.22 3.13 -16.80
N PHE A 379 5.02 2.62 -16.69
CA PHE A 379 4.78 1.22 -16.31
C PHE A 379 3.45 0.71 -16.83
N THR A 380 3.30 -0.61 -16.84
CA THR A 380 2.02 -1.27 -17.11
C THR A 380 1.52 -1.89 -15.83
N ASP A 381 0.36 -1.44 -15.39
CA ASP A 381 -0.32 -1.98 -14.23
C ASP A 381 -1.18 -3.17 -14.62
N SER A 382 -0.77 -4.34 -14.18
CA SER A 382 -1.48 -5.62 -14.38
C SER A 382 -2.16 -6.11 -13.10
N THR A 383 -2.33 -5.28 -12.08
CA THR A 383 -2.88 -5.66 -10.78
C THR A 383 -4.26 -6.30 -10.90
N GLU A 384 -5.11 -5.76 -11.75
CA GLU A 384 -6.48 -6.24 -11.89
C GLU A 384 -6.66 -7.40 -12.89
N THR A 385 -5.57 -7.88 -13.50
CA THR A 385 -5.67 -9.00 -14.48
C THR A 385 -6.07 -10.31 -13.81
N GLU A 386 -5.69 -10.56 -12.58
CA GLU A 386 -6.13 -11.71 -11.80
C GLU A 386 -7.63 -11.65 -11.45
N PHE A 387 -8.24 -10.46 -11.51
CA PHE A 387 -9.67 -10.24 -11.32
C PHE A 387 -10.43 -10.09 -12.65
N GLY A 388 -9.78 -10.41 -13.78
CA GLY A 388 -10.39 -10.47 -15.12
C GLY A 388 -10.47 -9.14 -15.87
N LEU A 389 -9.76 -8.09 -15.43
CA LEU A 389 -9.71 -6.81 -16.12
C LEU A 389 -8.41 -6.66 -16.93
N PRO A 390 -8.41 -5.95 -18.06
CA PRO A 390 -7.20 -5.72 -18.85
C PRO A 390 -6.20 -4.85 -18.09
N ALA A 391 -4.91 -5.08 -18.32
CA ALA A 391 -3.84 -4.22 -17.81
C ALA A 391 -3.95 -2.79 -18.41
N ARG A 392 -3.50 -1.77 -17.66
CA ARG A 392 -3.47 -0.37 -18.10
C ARG A 392 -2.05 0.17 -18.09
N HIS A 393 -1.72 0.98 -19.09
CA HIS A 393 -0.40 1.60 -19.21
C HIS A 393 -0.44 3.05 -18.76
N PHE A 394 0.56 3.45 -17.96
CA PHE A 394 0.74 4.81 -17.45
C PHE A 394 2.13 5.35 -17.79
N ASN A 395 2.18 6.63 -18.18
CA ASN A 395 3.44 7.32 -18.47
C ASN A 395 4.15 7.80 -17.20
N SER A 396 3.42 7.90 -16.10
CA SER A 396 3.94 8.30 -14.80
C SER A 396 3.07 7.77 -13.66
N PHE A 397 3.61 7.77 -12.43
CA PHE A 397 2.84 7.49 -11.21
C PHE A 397 1.73 8.54 -10.98
N PHE A 398 1.99 9.77 -11.38
CA PHE A 398 1.02 10.86 -11.27
C PHE A 398 -0.19 10.66 -12.19
N ASP A 399 0.02 10.12 -13.39
CA ASP A 399 -1.09 9.80 -14.30
C ASP A 399 -1.97 8.69 -13.71
N ALA A 400 -1.34 7.63 -13.18
CA ALA A 400 -2.07 6.56 -12.49
C ALA A 400 -2.85 7.09 -11.27
N SER A 401 -2.24 7.96 -10.48
CA SER A 401 -2.88 8.58 -9.31
C SER A 401 -4.09 9.44 -9.68
N LYS A 402 -3.97 10.26 -10.73
CA LYS A 402 -5.08 11.08 -11.24
C LYS A 402 -6.22 10.21 -11.75
N GLU A 403 -5.90 9.13 -12.48
CA GLU A 403 -6.90 8.19 -12.98
C GLU A 403 -7.60 7.46 -11.83
N ALA A 404 -6.84 6.99 -10.82
CA ALA A 404 -7.41 6.40 -9.62
C ALA A 404 -8.34 7.37 -8.86
N GLY A 405 -7.99 8.65 -8.81
CA GLY A 405 -8.84 9.69 -8.22
C GLY A 405 -10.14 9.88 -9.00
N ILE A 406 -10.05 10.17 -10.30
CA ILE A 406 -11.23 10.48 -11.12
C ILE A 406 -12.16 9.27 -11.30
N SER A 407 -11.62 8.05 -11.22
CA SER A 407 -12.39 6.80 -11.27
C SER A 407 -13.57 6.79 -10.29
N ARG A 408 -13.41 7.45 -9.15
CA ARG A 408 -14.44 7.49 -8.10
C ARG A 408 -15.62 8.40 -8.46
N TYR A 409 -15.35 9.44 -9.24
CA TYR A 409 -16.36 10.30 -9.81
C TYR A 409 -17.13 9.59 -10.94
N TYR A 410 -16.42 8.94 -11.86
CA TYR A 410 -17.03 8.10 -12.89
C TYR A 410 -17.84 6.94 -12.29
N GLY A 411 -17.37 6.40 -11.18
CA GLY A 411 -18.09 5.39 -10.40
C GLY A 411 -19.37 5.88 -9.72
N GLY A 412 -19.59 7.20 -9.66
CA GLY A 412 -20.78 7.80 -9.07
C GLY A 412 -20.80 7.81 -7.53
N ILE A 413 -19.68 7.60 -6.88
CA ILE A 413 -19.60 7.43 -5.42
C ILE A 413 -18.87 8.55 -4.68
N HIS A 414 -18.31 9.52 -5.41
CA HIS A 414 -17.65 10.70 -4.86
C HIS A 414 -17.99 11.96 -5.66
N TYR A 415 -18.03 13.11 -4.98
CA TYR A 415 -18.09 14.42 -5.59
C TYR A 415 -16.71 14.85 -6.11
N LEU A 416 -16.65 15.66 -7.18
CA LEU A 416 -15.37 16.15 -7.74
C LEU A 416 -14.48 16.87 -6.71
N PRO A 417 -15.00 17.73 -5.81
CA PRO A 417 -14.19 18.36 -4.78
C PRO A 417 -13.52 17.36 -3.84
N ALA A 418 -14.19 16.24 -3.50
CA ALA A 418 -13.59 15.20 -2.65
C ALA A 418 -12.44 14.47 -3.35
N VAL A 419 -12.53 14.31 -4.68
CA VAL A 419 -11.43 13.76 -5.51
C VAL A 419 -10.26 14.75 -5.52
N LYS A 420 -10.52 16.00 -5.86
CA LYS A 420 -9.52 17.06 -5.97
C LYS A 420 -8.75 17.25 -4.64
N TYR A 421 -9.47 17.53 -3.58
CA TYR A 421 -8.86 17.78 -2.27
C TYR A 421 -8.27 16.51 -1.64
N GLY A 422 -8.73 15.34 -2.06
CA GLY A 422 -8.09 14.08 -1.72
C GLY A 422 -6.71 13.93 -2.38
N LEU A 423 -6.56 14.28 -3.66
CA LEU A 423 -5.26 14.29 -4.35
C LEU A 423 -4.28 15.29 -3.72
N GLU A 424 -4.77 16.49 -3.37
CA GLU A 424 -3.98 17.52 -2.69
C GLU A 424 -3.49 17.03 -1.32
N LEU A 425 -4.39 16.52 -0.48
CA LEU A 425 -4.05 15.96 0.84
C LEU A 425 -3.02 14.82 0.75
N GLY A 426 -3.19 13.91 -0.21
CA GLY A 426 -2.26 12.81 -0.41
C GLY A 426 -0.88 13.29 -0.89
N SER A 427 -0.84 14.34 -1.74
CA SER A 427 0.42 14.97 -2.15
C SER A 427 1.17 15.56 -0.96
N GLU A 428 0.48 16.33 -0.11
CA GLU A 428 1.07 16.94 1.08
C GLU A 428 1.67 15.88 2.03
N ILE A 429 0.93 14.79 2.30
CA ILE A 429 1.42 13.68 3.13
C ILE A 429 2.60 12.96 2.46
N GLY A 430 2.54 12.69 1.16
CA GLY A 430 3.63 12.05 0.41
C GLY A 430 4.89 12.88 0.39
N GLU A 431 4.79 14.19 0.14
CA GLU A 431 5.91 15.13 0.17
C GLU A 431 6.53 15.23 1.57
N PHE A 432 5.70 15.24 2.60
CA PHE A 432 6.15 15.22 3.99
C PHE A 432 6.93 13.92 4.29
N ALA A 433 6.41 12.77 3.86
CA ALA A 433 7.06 11.47 4.05
C ALA A 433 8.45 11.42 3.40
N VAL A 434 8.58 11.79 2.12
CA VAL A 434 9.86 11.76 1.41
C VAL A 434 10.86 12.80 1.91
N LYS A 435 10.39 13.88 2.55
CA LYS A 435 11.24 14.87 3.18
C LYS A 435 11.74 14.41 4.55
N ARG A 436 10.87 13.77 5.34
CA ARG A 436 11.15 13.37 6.73
C ARG A 436 11.97 12.09 6.82
N ILE A 437 11.67 11.10 5.98
CA ILE A 437 12.34 9.80 6.02
C ILE A 437 13.59 9.81 5.16
N LYS A 438 14.69 9.34 5.75
CA LYS A 438 15.99 9.14 5.09
C LYS A 438 16.35 7.67 5.14
N THR A 439 16.39 7.07 3.98
CA THR A 439 16.75 5.64 3.84
C THR A 439 18.17 5.43 3.38
N ARG A 440 18.87 6.49 2.94
CA ARG A 440 20.26 6.43 2.44
C ARG A 440 21.10 7.55 3.05
N LYS A 441 22.39 7.24 3.27
CA LYS A 441 23.39 8.27 3.61
C LYS A 441 23.58 9.19 2.42
N GLU A 442 23.63 10.51 2.67
CA GLU A 442 23.99 11.52 1.67
C GLU A 442 25.47 11.44 1.31
#